data_dc9cf25cff2dd54afa97ab318718573f
#
_entry.id   dc9cf25cff2dd54afa97ab318718573f
#
_cell.length_a   1.000
_cell.length_b   1.000
_cell.length_c   1.000
_cell.angle_alpha   90.00
_cell.angle_beta   90.00
_cell.angle_gamma   90.00
#
_symmetry.space_group_name_H-M   'P 1'
#
loop_
_entity.id
_entity.type
_entity.pdbx_description
1 polymer ?
#
loop_
_entity_poly.entity_id
_entity_poly.type
_entity_poly.pdbx_seq_one_letter_code
_entity_poly.pdbx_strand_id
1 'polypeptide(L)'
;MTDETLKVLAVVPARGGSKGIPRKNVRLMAGKPLIAYVLTALRQAETVGRVVVSTDDEEIRAVALRYGAEVIARPAALAGDAVTLDPVIAHAVEQVEAGGYLPDVVLTVQPTSPLLRPETIDRAVRLLVESGAETVISVVNETHLAWGYDAEGRAVPLYERRVNRQQLPQRLKETGGVFASRRDIVTPQGRIGRDVRLLELDPIEGLDIDGIADWWVAEKALNRRRIVFRVDGSREIGMGHVSRALTLAGHLLDHELLFLMRADHPAGIELVRASHYPVRAFAGDPIAALAEANPDIVINDILDTELDYVRALRDRGWFVVNFEDLGPGNHAAHLVVNALYNPRYPEPHMVWGAQYADLRDEFYSAPVKTVTPDVRRVLVTFGGADPANLTARTLDALASLPGDFEVQVILGLAYEPRPALRERIAALGPRFELREQVRDMSRRIHAADLVITSAGRTAYEVAAIGTPCVVLCQNAREQRHLFALAENGFINLGLGSDVPDDLLRDTLRRVIDDFEGRQLMSRRMLAADVRSGTARVVRLIMDTYRAFESERERS
;
A
#
# COMPACT_ATOMS: atom_id res chain seq x y z
N MET A 1 -39.21 3.43 35.08
CA MET A 1 -37.81 3.22 35.44
C MET A 1 -37.08 4.45 34.91
N THR A 2 -36.58 5.26 35.83
CA THR A 2 -35.86 6.50 35.54
C THR A 2 -34.67 6.16 34.64
N ASP A 3 -34.52 6.92 33.55
CA ASP A 3 -33.43 6.89 32.59
C ASP A 3 -32.15 7.39 33.28
N GLU A 4 -31.60 6.61 34.22
CA GLU A 4 -30.32 6.92 34.85
C GLU A 4 -29.23 6.55 33.83
N THR A 5 -28.64 7.57 33.24
CA THR A 5 -27.54 7.43 32.31
C THR A 5 -26.40 6.68 33.00
N LEU A 6 -25.97 5.55 32.45
CA LEU A 6 -24.87 4.72 32.95
C LEU A 6 -23.61 5.58 33.18
N LYS A 7 -23.05 5.57 34.38
CA LYS A 7 -21.85 6.35 34.73
C LYS A 7 -20.61 5.51 34.53
N VAL A 8 -19.88 5.82 33.48
CA VAL A 8 -18.62 5.14 33.10
C VAL A 8 -17.43 6.01 33.44
N LEU A 9 -16.53 5.51 34.28
CA LEU A 9 -15.28 6.11 34.66
C LEU A 9 -14.12 5.40 33.95
N ALA A 10 -13.33 6.12 33.15
CA ALA A 10 -12.09 5.61 32.58
C ALA A 10 -10.88 6.02 33.44
N VAL A 11 -10.09 5.06 33.87
CA VAL A 11 -8.84 5.27 34.62
C VAL A 11 -7.66 4.88 33.73
N VAL A 12 -6.74 5.82 33.51
CA VAL A 12 -5.51 5.60 32.75
C VAL A 12 -4.32 5.60 33.74
N PRO A 13 -3.76 4.43 34.07
CA PRO A 13 -2.61 4.34 34.96
C PRO A 13 -1.30 4.66 34.20
N ALA A 14 -0.67 5.78 34.49
CA ALA A 14 0.55 6.22 33.83
C ALA A 14 1.60 6.66 34.85
N ARG A 15 2.66 5.87 35.05
CA ARG A 15 3.77 6.23 35.94
C ARG A 15 4.95 6.85 35.18
N GLY A 16 5.81 7.62 35.88
CA GLY A 16 6.99 8.24 35.30
C GLY A 16 8.12 7.28 34.95
N GLY A 17 8.25 6.18 35.73
CA GLY A 17 9.33 5.19 35.58
C GLY A 17 9.04 4.12 34.54
N SER A 18 9.47 4.29 33.28
CA SER A 18 9.39 3.26 32.23
C SER A 18 10.75 2.62 31.96
N LYS A 19 10.88 1.27 32.06
CA LYS A 19 12.15 0.54 31.92
C LYS A 19 12.50 0.21 30.47
N GLY A 20 11.54 -0.22 29.66
CA GLY A 20 11.78 -0.66 28.29
C GLY A 20 12.08 0.48 27.31
N ILE A 21 11.31 1.56 27.39
CA ILE A 21 11.50 2.77 26.61
C ILE A 21 11.52 3.96 27.57
N PRO A 22 12.62 4.72 27.65
CA PRO A 22 12.73 5.86 28.57
C PRO A 22 11.65 6.89 28.34
N ARG A 23 10.93 7.27 29.44
CA ARG A 23 9.83 8.25 29.43
C ARG A 23 8.69 7.90 28.45
N LYS A 24 8.42 6.61 28.27
CA LYS A 24 7.51 6.05 27.27
C LYS A 24 6.19 6.83 27.13
N ASN A 25 5.51 7.14 28.23
CA ASN A 25 4.16 7.74 28.23
C ASN A 25 4.09 9.14 27.65
N VAL A 26 5.17 9.93 27.77
CA VAL A 26 5.26 11.33 27.24
C VAL A 26 6.13 11.44 26.00
N ARG A 27 6.78 10.34 25.57
CA ARG A 27 7.61 10.32 24.37
C ARG A 27 6.74 10.52 23.14
N LEU A 28 7.22 11.33 22.19
CA LEU A 28 6.50 11.59 20.95
C LEU A 28 6.54 10.36 20.03
N MET A 29 5.37 9.92 19.61
CA MET A 29 5.12 8.93 18.57
C MET A 29 4.27 9.58 17.50
N ALA A 30 4.70 9.54 16.24
CA ALA A 30 4.00 10.20 15.14
C ALA A 30 3.51 11.63 15.49
N GLY A 31 4.37 12.43 16.17
CA GLY A 31 4.13 13.83 16.51
C GLY A 31 3.34 14.10 17.79
N LYS A 32 2.78 13.08 18.49
CA LYS A 32 1.99 13.25 19.72
C LYS A 32 2.58 12.44 20.88
N PRO A 33 2.48 12.89 22.16
CA PRO A 33 2.84 12.05 23.31
C PRO A 33 2.07 10.73 23.30
N LEU A 34 2.70 9.62 23.67
CA LEU A 34 2.07 8.30 23.62
C LEU A 34 0.73 8.26 24.35
N ILE A 35 0.66 8.76 25.57
CA ILE A 35 -0.58 8.80 26.38
C ILE A 35 -1.72 9.57 25.69
N ALA A 36 -1.38 10.57 24.82
CA ALA A 36 -2.37 11.41 24.17
C ALA A 36 -3.32 10.62 23.25
N TYR A 37 -2.87 9.49 22.69
CA TYR A 37 -3.70 8.67 21.81
C TYR A 37 -4.88 8.05 22.56
N VAL A 38 -4.62 7.37 23.69
CA VAL A 38 -5.70 6.77 24.48
C VAL A 38 -6.61 7.82 25.13
N LEU A 39 -6.05 8.98 25.53
CA LEU A 39 -6.86 10.09 26.07
C LEU A 39 -7.80 10.65 25.00
N THR A 40 -7.33 10.78 23.78
CA THR A 40 -8.16 11.22 22.64
C THR A 40 -9.25 10.20 22.34
N ALA A 41 -8.93 8.89 22.29
CA ALA A 41 -9.90 7.83 22.04
C ALA A 41 -10.99 7.77 23.14
N LEU A 42 -10.59 7.87 24.40
CA LEU A 42 -11.52 7.88 25.54
C LEU A 42 -12.49 9.08 25.53
N ARG A 43 -12.01 10.25 25.09
CA ARG A 43 -12.84 11.44 24.96
C ARG A 43 -13.81 11.42 23.78
N GLN A 44 -13.48 10.66 22.75
CA GLN A 44 -14.33 10.45 21.57
C GLN A 44 -15.33 9.32 21.74
N ALA A 45 -15.11 8.43 22.69
CA ALA A 45 -16.04 7.36 23.00
C ALA A 45 -17.35 7.92 23.59
N GLU A 46 -18.50 7.44 23.09
CA GLU A 46 -19.83 7.92 23.46
C GLU A 46 -20.24 7.50 24.87
N THR A 47 -19.75 6.34 25.34
CA THR A 47 -20.14 5.75 26.62
C THR A 47 -19.36 6.27 27.82
N VAL A 48 -18.21 6.96 27.58
CA VAL A 48 -17.32 7.41 28.66
C VAL A 48 -17.76 8.75 29.23
N GLY A 49 -18.15 8.75 30.50
CA GLY A 49 -18.59 9.98 31.19
C GLY A 49 -17.46 10.78 31.82
N ARG A 50 -16.39 10.12 32.29
CA ARG A 50 -15.26 10.79 32.96
C ARG A 50 -13.94 10.07 32.71
N VAL A 51 -12.86 10.83 32.50
CA VAL A 51 -11.52 10.30 32.24
C VAL A 51 -10.54 10.84 33.27
N VAL A 52 -9.87 9.95 33.99
CA VAL A 52 -8.84 10.30 34.98
C VAL A 52 -7.53 9.61 34.70
N VAL A 53 -6.41 10.31 34.89
CA VAL A 53 -5.06 9.78 34.81
C VAL A 53 -4.48 9.65 36.21
N SER A 54 -4.11 8.44 36.63
CA SER A 54 -3.38 8.21 37.89
C SER A 54 -1.88 8.26 37.62
N THR A 55 -1.19 9.29 38.12
CA THR A 55 0.24 9.50 37.88
C THR A 55 0.98 10.07 39.08
N ASP A 56 2.27 9.73 39.19
CA ASP A 56 3.28 10.27 40.09
C ASP A 56 4.23 11.29 39.42
N ASP A 57 4.01 11.57 38.12
CA ASP A 57 4.92 12.33 37.26
C ASP A 57 4.29 13.64 36.78
N GLU A 58 5.00 14.77 36.95
CA GLU A 58 4.50 16.11 36.62
C GLU A 58 4.37 16.36 35.10
N GLU A 59 5.19 15.70 34.26
CA GLU A 59 5.07 15.86 32.81
C GLU A 59 3.87 15.08 32.27
N ILE A 60 3.64 13.86 32.77
CA ILE A 60 2.43 13.07 32.47
C ILE A 60 1.21 13.87 32.90
N ARG A 61 1.24 14.48 34.09
CA ARG A 61 0.19 15.37 34.58
C ARG A 61 -0.11 16.52 33.61
N ALA A 62 0.94 17.23 33.18
CA ALA A 62 0.79 18.36 32.27
C ALA A 62 0.17 17.94 30.93
N VAL A 63 0.62 16.80 30.37
CA VAL A 63 0.06 16.22 29.14
C VAL A 63 -1.39 15.81 29.35
N ALA A 64 -1.72 15.10 30.43
CA ALA A 64 -3.09 14.67 30.73
C ALA A 64 -4.07 15.85 30.78
N LEU A 65 -3.73 16.90 31.50
CA LEU A 65 -4.53 18.14 31.60
C LEU A 65 -4.70 18.81 30.23
N ARG A 66 -3.64 18.88 29.42
CA ARG A 66 -3.68 19.45 28.07
C ARG A 66 -4.64 18.68 27.15
N TYR A 67 -4.72 17.34 27.31
CA TYR A 67 -5.65 16.49 26.53
C TYR A 67 -7.01 16.31 27.22
N GLY A 68 -7.31 17.11 28.27
CA GLY A 68 -8.63 17.26 28.88
C GLY A 68 -9.01 16.09 29.79
N ALA A 69 -8.05 15.35 30.33
CA ALA A 69 -8.28 14.38 31.39
C ALA A 69 -8.06 15.03 32.76
N GLU A 70 -8.76 14.54 33.78
CA GLU A 70 -8.48 14.86 35.16
C GLU A 70 -7.27 14.07 35.67
N VAL A 71 -6.60 14.56 36.71
CA VAL A 71 -5.41 13.91 37.25
C VAL A 71 -5.58 13.60 38.71
N ILE A 72 -5.29 12.35 39.06
CA ILE A 72 -5.20 11.87 40.43
C ILE A 72 -3.74 11.65 40.77
N ALA A 73 -3.25 12.36 41.80
CA ALA A 73 -1.90 12.17 42.30
C ALA A 73 -1.74 10.77 42.89
N ARG A 74 -0.83 9.98 42.28
CA ARG A 74 -0.55 8.63 42.74
C ARG A 74 0.43 8.68 43.91
N PRO A 75 0.08 8.09 45.07
CA PRO A 75 1.00 7.97 46.20
C PRO A 75 2.26 7.20 45.84
N ALA A 76 3.42 7.59 46.37
CA ALA A 76 4.71 6.93 46.10
C ALA A 76 4.67 5.41 46.40
N ALA A 77 3.89 4.96 47.41
CA ALA A 77 3.69 3.55 47.72
C ALA A 77 3.03 2.76 46.58
N LEU A 78 2.27 3.43 45.70
CA LEU A 78 1.62 2.83 44.51
C LEU A 78 2.39 3.03 43.20
N ALA A 79 3.54 3.71 43.24
CA ALA A 79 4.36 4.01 42.05
C ALA A 79 5.51 3.01 41.81
N GLY A 80 5.75 2.08 42.75
CA GLY A 80 6.82 1.10 42.69
C GLY A 80 6.66 0.07 41.56
N ASP A 81 7.78 -0.48 41.08
CA ASP A 81 7.81 -1.48 40.00
C ASP A 81 7.08 -2.79 40.32
N ALA A 82 7.05 -3.19 41.58
CA ALA A 82 6.38 -4.42 42.04
C ALA A 82 4.89 -4.25 42.30
N VAL A 83 4.36 -3.04 42.19
CA VAL A 83 2.93 -2.78 42.45
C VAL A 83 2.12 -3.12 41.20
N THR A 84 1.12 -3.99 41.36
CA THR A 84 0.17 -4.34 40.30
C THR A 84 -0.77 -3.17 40.01
N LEU A 85 -1.56 -3.27 38.93
CA LEU A 85 -2.50 -2.21 38.56
C LEU A 85 -3.71 -2.14 39.49
N ASP A 86 -4.10 -3.26 40.15
CA ASP A 86 -5.35 -3.32 40.92
C ASP A 86 -5.42 -2.28 42.04
N PRO A 87 -4.45 -2.14 42.95
CA PRO A 87 -4.48 -1.13 43.97
C PRO A 87 -4.39 0.31 43.43
N VAL A 88 -3.74 0.50 42.24
CA VAL A 88 -3.66 1.81 41.60
C VAL A 88 -5.03 2.24 41.04
N ILE A 89 -5.76 1.30 40.43
CA ILE A 89 -7.08 1.59 39.87
C ILE A 89 -8.08 1.80 41.02
N ALA A 90 -8.07 0.94 42.06
CA ALA A 90 -8.94 1.09 43.24
C ALA A 90 -8.74 2.46 43.92
N HIS A 91 -7.48 2.87 44.13
CA HIS A 91 -7.16 4.21 44.67
C HIS A 91 -7.75 5.33 43.82
N ALA A 92 -7.59 5.25 42.48
CA ALA A 92 -8.11 6.28 41.59
C ALA A 92 -9.66 6.36 41.65
N VAL A 93 -10.34 5.21 41.72
CA VAL A 93 -11.80 5.14 41.86
C VAL A 93 -12.25 5.74 43.19
N GLU A 94 -11.62 5.37 44.30
CA GLU A 94 -11.93 5.90 45.65
C GLU A 94 -11.79 7.44 45.71
N GLN A 95 -10.76 8.02 45.06
CA GLN A 95 -10.57 9.47 44.99
C GLN A 95 -11.69 10.16 44.19
N VAL A 96 -12.14 9.55 43.11
CA VAL A 96 -13.26 10.03 42.29
C VAL A 96 -14.59 9.97 43.06
N GLU A 97 -14.82 8.87 43.80
CA GLU A 97 -16.01 8.69 44.64
C GLU A 97 -16.05 9.68 45.81
N ALA A 98 -14.89 9.95 46.43
CA ALA A 98 -14.79 10.97 47.46
C ALA A 98 -15.12 12.39 46.93
N GLY A 99 -14.94 12.62 45.62
CA GLY A 99 -15.39 13.80 44.92
C GLY A 99 -16.86 13.81 44.49
N GLY A 100 -17.65 12.79 44.88
CA GLY A 100 -19.10 12.71 44.66
C GLY A 100 -19.52 12.08 43.31
N TYR A 101 -18.60 11.50 42.53
CA TYR A 101 -18.95 10.77 41.31
C TYR A 101 -18.90 9.26 41.61
N LEU A 102 -20.04 8.60 41.58
CA LEU A 102 -20.17 7.16 41.81
C LEU A 102 -20.33 6.45 40.46
N PRO A 103 -19.28 5.78 39.92
CA PRO A 103 -19.37 5.07 38.66
C PRO A 103 -20.12 3.74 38.81
N ASP A 104 -20.82 3.31 37.74
CA ASP A 104 -21.40 1.97 37.62
C ASP A 104 -20.38 1.03 36.97
N VAL A 105 -19.58 1.55 36.04
CA VAL A 105 -18.55 0.85 35.29
C VAL A 105 -17.20 1.58 35.37
N VAL A 106 -16.14 0.81 35.59
CA VAL A 106 -14.75 1.30 35.59
C VAL A 106 -14.01 0.70 34.40
N LEU A 107 -13.51 1.56 33.52
CA LEU A 107 -12.59 1.17 32.46
C LEU A 107 -11.15 1.35 32.94
N THR A 108 -10.32 0.34 32.74
CA THR A 108 -8.86 0.45 32.83
C THR A 108 -8.31 0.46 31.42
N VAL A 109 -7.67 1.55 31.02
CA VAL A 109 -7.06 1.70 29.68
C VAL A 109 -5.60 2.09 29.84
N GLN A 110 -4.68 1.28 29.27
CA GLN A 110 -3.25 1.55 29.41
C GLN A 110 -2.75 2.53 28.33
N PRO A 111 -1.82 3.45 28.67
CA PRO A 111 -1.23 4.39 27.70
C PRO A 111 -0.49 3.69 26.55
N THR A 112 -0.11 2.43 26.76
CA THR A 112 0.66 1.59 25.83
C THR A 112 -0.13 1.02 24.68
N SER A 113 -1.44 1.33 24.59
CA SER A 113 -2.33 0.89 23.50
C SER A 113 -2.77 2.07 22.60
N PRO A 114 -1.84 2.72 21.87
CA PRO A 114 -2.13 3.96 21.12
C PRO A 114 -3.05 3.77 19.90
N LEU A 115 -3.30 2.53 19.51
CA LEU A 115 -4.12 2.18 18.34
C LEU A 115 -5.56 1.83 18.71
N LEU A 116 -5.91 1.88 20.02
CA LEU A 116 -7.26 1.61 20.52
C LEU A 116 -8.24 2.67 19.99
N ARG A 117 -9.37 2.21 19.44
CA ARG A 117 -10.39 3.04 18.83
C ARG A 117 -11.53 3.39 19.80
N PRO A 118 -12.17 4.57 19.65
CA PRO A 118 -13.35 4.96 20.43
C PRO A 118 -14.46 3.92 20.35
N GLU A 119 -14.76 3.42 19.16
CA GLU A 119 -15.83 2.43 18.93
C GLU A 119 -15.58 1.11 19.67
N THR A 120 -14.30 0.75 19.87
CA THR A 120 -13.93 -0.45 20.62
C THR A 120 -14.13 -0.27 22.12
N ILE A 121 -13.87 0.94 22.63
CA ILE A 121 -14.18 1.30 24.03
C ILE A 121 -15.69 1.18 24.26
N ASP A 122 -16.49 1.76 23.36
CA ASP A 122 -17.96 1.69 23.43
C ASP A 122 -18.47 0.26 23.33
N ARG A 123 -17.88 -0.57 22.46
CA ARG A 123 -18.22 -2.00 22.36
C ARG A 123 -17.92 -2.76 23.65
N ALA A 124 -16.82 -2.45 24.36
CA ALA A 124 -16.50 -3.10 25.62
C ALA A 124 -17.55 -2.78 26.69
N VAL A 125 -17.98 -1.53 26.80
CA VAL A 125 -19.04 -1.11 27.73
C VAL A 125 -20.38 -1.76 27.36
N ARG A 126 -20.79 -1.71 26.09
CA ARG A 126 -22.04 -2.34 25.64
C ARG A 126 -22.04 -3.85 25.90
N LEU A 127 -20.93 -4.54 25.57
CA LEU A 127 -20.80 -5.97 25.82
C LEU A 127 -20.94 -6.32 27.32
N LEU A 128 -20.35 -5.51 28.21
CA LEU A 128 -20.48 -5.68 29.66
C LEU A 128 -21.96 -5.59 30.10
N VAL A 129 -22.65 -4.56 29.65
CA VAL A 129 -24.04 -4.29 30.01
C VAL A 129 -25.00 -5.35 29.44
N GLU A 130 -24.88 -5.65 28.16
CA GLU A 130 -25.76 -6.58 27.45
C GLU A 130 -25.60 -8.03 27.92
N SER A 131 -24.37 -8.45 28.23
CA SER A 131 -24.11 -9.80 28.73
C SER A 131 -24.39 -9.98 30.19
N GLY A 132 -24.48 -8.90 30.99
CA GLY A 132 -24.57 -8.95 32.44
C GLY A 132 -23.31 -9.46 33.14
N ALA A 133 -22.19 -9.59 32.39
CA ALA A 133 -20.91 -10.07 32.92
C ALA A 133 -20.33 -9.12 33.98
N GLU A 134 -19.40 -9.62 34.77
CA GLU A 134 -18.67 -8.84 35.76
C GLU A 134 -17.52 -8.05 35.16
N THR A 135 -16.90 -8.62 34.13
CA THR A 135 -15.74 -7.99 33.43
C THR A 135 -15.71 -8.33 31.94
N VAL A 136 -15.31 -7.36 31.12
CA VAL A 136 -14.93 -7.53 29.71
C VAL A 136 -13.45 -7.22 29.56
N ILE A 137 -12.72 -8.11 28.89
CA ILE A 137 -11.26 -7.96 28.65
C ILE A 137 -11.00 -7.96 27.17
N SER A 138 -10.25 -6.96 26.68
CA SER A 138 -9.74 -6.97 25.31
C SER A 138 -8.62 -7.97 25.14
N VAL A 139 -8.70 -8.75 24.05
CA VAL A 139 -7.74 -9.81 23.73
C VAL A 139 -7.40 -9.80 22.25
N VAL A 140 -6.25 -10.39 21.90
CA VAL A 140 -5.87 -10.69 20.52
C VAL A 140 -5.61 -12.18 20.35
N ASN A 141 -5.84 -12.68 19.15
CA ASN A 141 -5.58 -14.08 18.82
C ASN A 141 -4.09 -14.31 18.52
N GLU A 142 -3.39 -14.91 19.48
CA GLU A 142 -1.98 -15.34 19.36
C GLU A 142 -1.84 -16.85 19.21
N THR A 143 -2.72 -17.51 18.47
CA THR A 143 -2.66 -18.95 18.22
C THR A 143 -1.45 -19.31 17.38
N HIS A 144 -0.44 -19.90 18.01
CA HIS A 144 0.80 -20.38 17.39
C HIS A 144 1.28 -21.69 18.02
N LEU A 145 2.19 -22.40 17.33
CA LEU A 145 2.95 -23.50 17.91
C LEU A 145 3.91 -22.93 18.95
N ALA A 146 3.62 -23.13 20.22
CA ALA A 146 4.40 -22.60 21.34
C ALA A 146 5.13 -23.71 22.09
N TRP A 147 6.25 -23.36 22.72
CA TRP A 147 7.08 -24.23 23.55
C TRP A 147 7.20 -23.65 24.95
N GLY A 148 7.35 -24.50 25.94
CA GLY A 148 7.62 -24.13 27.33
C GLY A 148 8.72 -25.00 27.91
N TYR A 149 8.97 -24.85 29.22
CA TYR A 149 9.86 -25.71 29.97
C TYR A 149 9.06 -26.47 31.04
N ASP A 150 9.37 -27.75 31.24
CA ASP A 150 8.83 -28.53 32.34
C ASP A 150 9.55 -28.20 33.66
N ALA A 151 9.16 -28.88 34.75
CA ALA A 151 9.75 -28.65 36.06
C ALA A 151 11.24 -29.00 36.15
N GLU A 152 11.73 -29.83 35.22
CA GLU A 152 13.14 -30.23 35.10
C GLU A 152 13.93 -29.34 34.12
N GLY A 153 13.32 -28.29 33.58
CA GLY A 153 13.95 -27.36 32.64
C GLY A 153 14.11 -27.87 31.20
N ARG A 154 13.40 -28.93 30.82
CA ARG A 154 13.43 -29.48 29.46
C ARG A 154 12.37 -28.77 28.60
N ALA A 155 12.73 -28.45 27.35
CA ALA A 155 11.80 -27.85 26.40
C ALA A 155 10.67 -28.83 26.01
N VAL A 156 9.43 -28.43 26.22
CA VAL A 156 8.22 -29.21 25.90
C VAL A 156 7.25 -28.41 25.02
N PRO A 157 6.58 -29.03 24.03
CA PRO A 157 5.57 -28.35 23.25
C PRO A 157 4.33 -28.05 24.10
N LEU A 158 3.76 -26.85 23.93
CA LEU A 158 2.49 -26.46 24.55
C LEU A 158 1.28 -26.78 23.64
N TYR A 159 1.44 -27.76 22.76
CA TYR A 159 0.40 -28.27 21.86
C TYR A 159 0.42 -29.80 21.88
N GLU A 160 -0.76 -30.41 21.80
CA GLU A 160 -0.89 -31.87 21.79
C GLU A 160 -0.41 -32.50 20.47
N ARG A 161 -0.73 -31.83 19.34
CA ARG A 161 -0.41 -32.30 18.00
C ARG A 161 0.09 -31.16 17.13
N ARG A 162 1.18 -31.41 16.38
CA ARG A 162 1.71 -30.45 15.41
C ARG A 162 0.84 -30.44 14.15
N VAL A 163 0.00 -29.41 14.03
CA VAL A 163 -0.92 -29.17 12.92
C VAL A 163 -0.75 -27.76 12.36
N ASN A 164 -1.44 -27.41 11.29
CA ASN A 164 -1.45 -26.05 10.77
C ASN A 164 -2.11 -25.08 11.78
N ARG A 165 -1.69 -23.81 11.77
CA ARG A 165 -2.15 -22.77 12.70
C ARG A 165 -3.68 -22.74 12.85
N GLN A 166 -4.43 -22.90 11.75
CA GLN A 166 -5.89 -22.87 11.71
C GLN A 166 -6.57 -24.06 12.43
N GLN A 167 -5.82 -25.12 12.73
CA GLN A 167 -6.29 -26.34 13.41
C GLN A 167 -5.85 -26.40 14.88
N LEU A 168 -5.08 -25.41 15.36
CA LEU A 168 -4.68 -25.34 16.76
C LEU A 168 -5.83 -24.81 17.62
N PRO A 169 -5.93 -25.25 18.89
CA PRO A 169 -6.81 -24.62 19.86
C PRO A 169 -6.51 -23.12 19.95
N GLN A 170 -7.57 -22.29 19.96
CA GLN A 170 -7.45 -20.86 20.03
C GLN A 170 -6.76 -20.43 21.33
N ARG A 171 -5.75 -19.57 21.21
CA ARG A 171 -5.06 -18.92 22.31
C ARG A 171 -5.25 -17.43 22.22
N LEU A 172 -5.90 -16.87 23.22
CA LEU A 172 -6.17 -15.44 23.32
C LEU A 172 -5.23 -14.83 24.36
N LYS A 173 -4.54 -13.76 23.98
CA LYS A 173 -3.66 -12.97 24.83
C LYS A 173 -4.37 -11.69 25.24
N GLU A 174 -4.35 -11.36 26.53
CA GLU A 174 -4.81 -10.07 27.03
C GLU A 174 -4.00 -8.92 26.41
N THR A 175 -4.69 -7.81 26.12
CA THR A 175 -4.06 -6.56 25.68
C THR A 175 -4.21 -5.52 26.77
N GLY A 176 -3.35 -4.49 26.76
CA GLY A 176 -3.51 -3.32 27.63
C GLY A 176 -4.67 -2.40 27.21
N GLY A 177 -5.38 -2.73 26.11
CA GLY A 177 -6.34 -1.87 25.44
C GLY A 177 -7.48 -1.41 26.37
N VAL A 178 -8.38 -2.33 26.74
CA VAL A 178 -9.50 -2.00 27.61
C VAL A 178 -9.91 -3.18 28.50
N PHE A 179 -10.06 -2.90 29.79
CA PHE A 179 -10.74 -3.73 30.77
C PHE A 179 -11.96 -2.95 31.25
N ALA A 180 -13.14 -3.45 31.01
CA ALA A 180 -14.38 -2.86 31.53
C ALA A 180 -14.91 -3.74 32.66
N SER A 181 -14.98 -3.21 33.87
CA SER A 181 -15.43 -3.96 35.07
C SER A 181 -16.58 -3.22 35.74
N ARG A 182 -17.53 -3.97 36.26
CA ARG A 182 -18.52 -3.40 37.15
C ARG A 182 -17.81 -2.79 38.38
N ARG A 183 -18.35 -1.68 38.91
CA ARG A 183 -17.71 -0.97 40.02
C ARG A 183 -17.52 -1.86 41.25
N ASP A 184 -18.48 -2.70 41.56
CA ASP A 184 -18.47 -3.60 42.75
C ASP A 184 -17.35 -4.66 42.70
N ILE A 185 -16.80 -4.95 41.51
CA ILE A 185 -15.70 -5.88 41.33
C ILE A 185 -14.33 -5.23 41.59
N VAL A 186 -14.23 -3.90 41.43
CA VAL A 186 -12.94 -3.18 41.52
C VAL A 186 -12.55 -2.97 42.98
N THR A 187 -11.49 -3.65 43.39
CA THR A 187 -10.90 -3.61 44.74
C THR A 187 -9.38 -3.51 44.67
N PRO A 188 -8.67 -3.21 45.77
CA PRO A 188 -7.21 -3.24 45.79
C PRO A 188 -6.59 -4.62 45.49
N GLN A 189 -7.37 -5.70 45.60
CA GLN A 189 -6.94 -7.09 45.40
C GLN A 189 -7.24 -7.60 43.99
N GLY A 190 -8.13 -6.94 43.25
CA GLY A 190 -8.49 -7.36 41.90
C GLY A 190 -9.52 -6.45 41.24
N ARG A 191 -9.57 -6.51 39.93
CA ARG A 191 -10.56 -5.82 39.09
C ARG A 191 -11.20 -6.73 38.04
N ILE A 192 -10.91 -8.03 38.10
CA ILE A 192 -11.47 -9.05 37.22
C ILE A 192 -12.38 -9.95 38.02
N GLY A 193 -13.65 -10.03 37.62
CA GLY A 193 -14.67 -10.88 38.25
C GLY A 193 -14.59 -12.34 37.82
N ARG A 194 -15.58 -13.13 38.21
CA ARG A 194 -15.67 -14.56 37.83
C ARG A 194 -16.33 -14.76 36.47
N ASP A 195 -17.34 -13.94 36.15
CA ASP A 195 -18.00 -13.96 34.83
C ASP A 195 -17.31 -12.95 33.90
N VAL A 196 -16.48 -13.47 33.00
CA VAL A 196 -15.67 -12.67 32.09
C VAL A 196 -16.13 -12.90 30.67
N ARG A 197 -16.24 -11.80 29.88
CA ARG A 197 -16.38 -11.85 28.44
C ARG A 197 -15.12 -11.32 27.77
N LEU A 198 -14.76 -11.93 26.66
CA LEU A 198 -13.58 -11.52 25.88
C LEU A 198 -14.02 -10.70 24.67
N LEU A 199 -13.38 -9.56 24.47
CA LEU A 199 -13.53 -8.71 23.29
C LEU A 199 -12.30 -8.90 22.41
N GLU A 200 -12.43 -9.70 21.35
CA GLU A 200 -11.35 -9.94 20.41
C GLU A 200 -11.13 -8.70 19.53
N LEU A 201 -9.89 -8.22 19.48
CA LEU A 201 -9.44 -7.09 18.69
C LEU A 201 -8.65 -7.56 17.47
N ASP A 202 -8.60 -6.70 16.45
CA ASP A 202 -7.60 -6.82 15.40
C ASP A 202 -6.18 -6.79 16.02
N PRO A 203 -5.24 -7.62 15.56
CA PRO A 203 -3.89 -7.67 16.14
C PRO A 203 -3.12 -6.34 16.13
N ILE A 204 -3.40 -5.46 15.17
CA ILE A 204 -2.80 -4.12 15.12
C ILE A 204 -3.45 -3.20 16.15
N GLU A 205 -4.78 -3.19 16.25
CA GLU A 205 -5.49 -2.39 17.24
C GLU A 205 -5.16 -2.81 18.68
N GLY A 206 -5.04 -4.13 18.92
CA GLY A 206 -4.68 -4.68 20.22
C GLY A 206 -3.20 -4.66 20.56
N LEU A 207 -2.37 -3.99 19.77
CA LEU A 207 -0.92 -3.88 20.03
C LEU A 207 -0.68 -3.13 21.35
N ASP A 208 0.07 -3.76 22.25
CA ASP A 208 0.58 -3.17 23.49
C ASP A 208 2.08 -2.91 23.37
N ILE A 209 2.52 -1.70 23.69
CA ILE A 209 3.93 -1.29 23.53
C ILE A 209 4.71 -1.68 24.78
N ASP A 210 5.43 -2.78 24.69
CA ASP A 210 6.37 -3.23 25.71
C ASP A 210 7.83 -2.90 25.35
N GLY A 211 8.17 -2.98 24.09
CA GLY A 211 9.52 -2.78 23.58
C GLY A 211 9.61 -1.88 22.36
N ILE A 212 10.85 -1.70 21.86
CA ILE A 212 11.12 -0.84 20.71
C ILE A 212 10.53 -1.41 19.40
N ALA A 213 10.40 -2.73 19.28
CA ALA A 213 9.76 -3.35 18.10
C ALA A 213 8.27 -2.99 18.02
N ASP A 214 7.57 -3.04 19.16
CA ASP A 214 6.15 -2.65 19.24
C ASP A 214 5.98 -1.16 18.92
N TRP A 215 6.94 -0.33 19.38
CA TRP A 215 6.97 1.09 19.07
C TRP A 215 7.01 1.36 17.57
N TRP A 216 7.91 0.66 16.85
CA TRP A 216 8.01 0.80 15.39
C TRP A 216 6.75 0.36 14.67
N VAL A 217 6.16 -0.75 15.11
CA VAL A 217 4.89 -1.24 14.53
C VAL A 217 3.76 -0.24 14.77
N ALA A 218 3.62 0.27 16.00
CA ALA A 218 2.60 1.26 16.34
C ALA A 218 2.77 2.56 15.56
N GLU A 219 4.00 3.10 15.47
CA GLU A 219 4.29 4.32 14.73
C GLU A 219 3.99 4.16 13.24
N LYS A 220 4.31 3.00 12.66
CA LYS A 220 3.97 2.67 11.29
C LYS A 220 2.46 2.60 11.08
N ALA A 221 1.72 1.96 12.01
CA ALA A 221 0.28 1.85 11.96
C ALA A 221 -0.44 3.21 12.10
N LEU A 222 0.06 4.11 12.96
CA LEU A 222 -0.46 5.48 13.10
C LEU A 222 -0.25 6.33 11.84
N ASN A 223 0.82 6.05 11.09
CA ASN A 223 1.11 6.71 9.82
C ASN A 223 0.43 6.03 8.61
N ARG A 224 -0.37 4.98 8.85
CA ARG A 224 -1.12 4.31 7.79
C ARG A 224 -2.16 5.26 7.20
N ARG A 225 -2.24 5.28 5.87
CA ARG A 225 -3.20 6.10 5.10
C ARG A 225 -4.09 5.21 4.25
N ARG A 226 -5.29 5.67 3.99
CA ARG A 226 -6.18 5.03 3.03
C ARG A 226 -5.92 5.60 1.64
N ILE A 227 -5.36 4.78 0.77
CA ILE A 227 -5.01 5.13 -0.61
C ILE A 227 -6.00 4.45 -1.54
N VAL A 228 -6.73 5.24 -2.31
CA VAL A 228 -7.65 4.72 -3.33
C VAL A 228 -7.04 4.93 -4.71
N PHE A 229 -6.80 3.83 -5.41
CA PHE A 229 -6.43 3.84 -6.82
C PHE A 229 -7.70 3.91 -7.66
N ARG A 230 -7.98 5.08 -8.24
CA ARG A 230 -9.00 5.25 -9.26
C ARG A 230 -8.35 4.90 -10.60
N VAL A 231 -8.62 3.69 -11.08
CA VAL A 231 -7.96 3.14 -12.26
C VAL A 231 -8.95 2.47 -13.18
N ASP A 232 -8.72 2.56 -14.48
CA ASP A 232 -9.50 1.90 -15.50
C ASP A 232 -8.62 0.98 -16.37
N GLY A 233 -9.18 -0.14 -16.81
CA GLY A 233 -8.53 -1.08 -17.69
C GLY A 233 -9.56 -1.87 -18.49
N SER A 234 -9.57 -1.70 -19.80
CA SER A 234 -10.42 -2.44 -20.73
C SER A 234 -9.60 -2.88 -21.94
N ARG A 235 -10.27 -3.57 -22.87
CA ARG A 235 -9.61 -3.95 -24.13
C ARG A 235 -9.31 -2.74 -25.02
N GLU A 236 -10.15 -1.69 -24.96
CA GLU A 236 -9.99 -0.49 -25.78
C GLU A 236 -8.87 0.41 -25.29
N ILE A 237 -8.79 0.65 -23.98
CA ILE A 237 -7.77 1.51 -23.37
C ILE A 237 -6.52 0.77 -22.97
N GLY A 238 -6.54 -0.56 -23.02
CA GLY A 238 -5.43 -1.43 -22.59
C GLY A 238 -5.38 -1.64 -21.08
N MET A 239 -4.41 -2.45 -20.65
CA MET A 239 -4.20 -2.84 -19.24
C MET A 239 -3.03 -2.09 -18.57
N GLY A 240 -2.44 -1.12 -19.26
CA GLY A 240 -1.26 -0.40 -18.79
C GLY A 240 -1.48 0.34 -17.47
N HIS A 241 -2.61 1.03 -17.33
CA HIS A 241 -3.01 1.75 -16.12
C HIS A 241 -3.13 0.80 -14.91
N VAL A 242 -3.85 -0.32 -15.08
CA VAL A 242 -4.03 -1.32 -14.01
C VAL A 242 -2.69 -1.95 -13.61
N SER A 243 -1.83 -2.28 -14.59
CA SER A 243 -0.50 -2.86 -14.31
C SER A 243 0.38 -1.90 -13.53
N ARG A 244 0.36 -0.59 -13.85
CA ARG A 244 1.08 0.45 -13.11
C ARG A 244 0.56 0.57 -11.68
N ALA A 245 -0.76 0.71 -11.53
CA ALA A 245 -1.38 0.82 -10.22
C ALA A 245 -1.06 -0.39 -9.32
N LEU A 246 -1.05 -1.61 -9.87
CA LEU A 246 -0.63 -2.82 -9.14
C LEU A 246 0.85 -2.79 -8.74
N THR A 247 1.73 -2.31 -9.62
CA THR A 247 3.16 -2.14 -9.30
C THR A 247 3.35 -1.16 -8.14
N LEU A 248 2.70 0.02 -8.20
CA LEU A 248 2.75 1.02 -7.12
C LEU A 248 2.16 0.47 -5.81
N ALA A 249 1.03 -0.24 -5.88
CA ALA A 249 0.38 -0.84 -4.72
C ALA A 249 1.31 -1.82 -3.98
N GLY A 250 2.12 -2.61 -4.72
CA GLY A 250 3.13 -3.49 -4.13
C GLY A 250 4.17 -2.78 -3.26
N HIS A 251 4.43 -1.51 -3.51
CA HIS A 251 5.36 -0.68 -2.73
C HIS A 251 4.69 0.18 -1.64
N LEU A 252 3.37 0.06 -1.48
CA LEU A 252 2.55 0.82 -0.52
C LEU A 252 1.79 -0.09 0.46
N LEU A 253 2.26 -1.34 0.66
CA LEU A 253 1.59 -2.36 1.49
C LEU A 253 1.44 -1.98 2.97
N ASP A 254 2.16 -0.99 3.43
CA ASP A 254 2.05 -0.43 4.77
C ASP A 254 0.83 0.52 4.94
N HIS A 255 0.11 0.77 3.85
CA HIS A 255 -1.11 1.59 3.80
C HIS A 255 -2.36 0.72 3.57
N GLU A 256 -3.54 1.30 3.75
CA GLU A 256 -4.81 0.65 3.39
C GLU A 256 -5.12 0.95 1.93
N LEU A 257 -5.06 -0.08 1.09
CA LEU A 257 -5.21 0.06 -0.35
C LEU A 257 -6.60 -0.38 -0.81
N LEU A 258 -7.21 0.38 -1.70
CA LEU A 258 -8.45 0.03 -2.38
C LEU A 258 -8.36 0.44 -3.85
N PHE A 259 -8.76 -0.45 -4.75
CA PHE A 259 -8.94 -0.15 -6.16
C PHE A 259 -10.40 0.20 -6.43
N LEU A 260 -10.65 1.37 -7.00
CA LEU A 260 -11.97 1.83 -7.42
C LEU A 260 -12.03 1.85 -8.94
N MET A 261 -12.84 0.99 -9.53
CA MET A 261 -12.87 0.72 -10.96
C MET A 261 -14.30 0.79 -11.52
N ARG A 262 -14.43 1.21 -12.76
CA ARG A 262 -15.74 1.18 -13.45
C ARG A 262 -16.23 -0.26 -13.60
N ALA A 263 -17.51 -0.47 -13.32
CA ALA A 263 -18.15 -1.80 -13.41
C ALA A 263 -18.16 -2.38 -14.84
N ASP A 264 -18.12 -1.52 -15.85
CA ASP A 264 -18.05 -1.88 -17.27
C ASP A 264 -16.64 -2.24 -17.76
N HIS A 265 -15.64 -2.30 -16.85
CA HIS A 265 -14.27 -2.72 -17.13
C HIS A 265 -13.91 -4.06 -16.44
N PRO A 266 -14.60 -5.18 -16.73
CA PRO A 266 -14.46 -6.44 -15.99
C PRO A 266 -13.06 -7.04 -16.05
N ALA A 267 -12.35 -6.89 -17.17
CA ALA A 267 -11.00 -7.45 -17.33
C ALA A 267 -9.99 -6.81 -16.35
N GLY A 268 -10.08 -5.49 -16.15
CA GLY A 268 -9.25 -4.79 -15.16
C GLY A 268 -9.57 -5.21 -13.74
N ILE A 269 -10.87 -5.32 -13.41
CA ILE A 269 -11.34 -5.76 -12.10
C ILE A 269 -10.83 -7.17 -11.77
N GLU A 270 -10.91 -8.09 -12.74
CA GLU A 270 -10.45 -9.45 -12.56
C GLU A 270 -8.93 -9.54 -12.34
N LEU A 271 -8.15 -8.73 -13.05
CA LEU A 271 -6.70 -8.66 -12.85
C LEU A 271 -6.34 -8.18 -11.43
N VAL A 272 -7.03 -7.16 -10.92
CA VAL A 272 -6.80 -6.68 -9.55
C VAL A 272 -7.19 -7.74 -8.51
N ARG A 273 -8.33 -8.42 -8.69
CA ARG A 273 -8.76 -9.54 -7.82
C ARG A 273 -7.77 -10.69 -7.83
N ALA A 274 -7.30 -11.08 -9.01
CA ALA A 274 -6.29 -12.14 -9.17
C ALA A 274 -4.95 -11.78 -8.52
N SER A 275 -4.68 -10.48 -8.34
CA SER A 275 -3.51 -9.96 -7.61
C SER A 275 -3.77 -9.80 -6.10
N HIS A 276 -4.92 -10.27 -5.59
CA HIS A 276 -5.33 -10.27 -4.19
C HIS A 276 -5.48 -8.87 -3.55
N TYR A 277 -5.72 -7.83 -4.34
CA TYR A 277 -6.03 -6.51 -3.80
C TYR A 277 -7.55 -6.29 -3.68
N PRO A 278 -8.00 -5.52 -2.67
CA PRO A 278 -9.38 -5.12 -2.56
C PRO A 278 -9.80 -4.28 -3.78
N VAL A 279 -10.92 -4.62 -4.39
CA VAL A 279 -11.48 -3.86 -5.51
C VAL A 279 -12.96 -3.62 -5.31
N ARG A 280 -13.38 -2.37 -5.50
CA ARG A 280 -14.78 -1.94 -5.53
C ARG A 280 -15.11 -1.50 -6.95
N ALA A 281 -16.12 -2.14 -7.53
CA ALA A 281 -16.69 -1.70 -8.79
C ALA A 281 -17.76 -0.64 -8.54
N PHE A 282 -17.81 0.40 -9.39
CA PHE A 282 -18.84 1.43 -9.33
C PHE A 282 -19.47 1.68 -10.70
N ALA A 283 -20.70 2.16 -10.69
CA ALA A 283 -21.40 2.70 -11.85
C ALA A 283 -21.89 4.12 -11.52
N GLY A 284 -21.87 5.02 -12.49
CA GLY A 284 -22.29 6.41 -12.30
C GLY A 284 -21.18 7.32 -11.77
N ASP A 285 -21.45 8.12 -10.73
CA ASP A 285 -20.56 9.17 -10.24
C ASP A 285 -19.35 8.60 -9.47
N PRO A 286 -18.12 8.78 -9.98
CA PRO A 286 -16.91 8.35 -9.31
C PRO A 286 -16.65 9.08 -7.98
N ILE A 287 -17.13 10.32 -7.84
CA ILE A 287 -16.93 11.13 -6.63
C ILE A 287 -17.76 10.57 -5.47
N ALA A 288 -18.99 10.15 -5.72
CA ALA A 288 -19.84 9.49 -4.73
C ALA A 288 -19.20 8.17 -4.27
N ALA A 289 -18.70 7.36 -5.20
CA ALA A 289 -18.04 6.09 -4.88
C ALA A 289 -16.72 6.29 -4.10
N LEU A 290 -15.95 7.35 -4.38
CA LEU A 290 -14.78 7.75 -3.61
C LEU A 290 -15.15 8.23 -2.20
N ALA A 291 -16.26 8.97 -2.05
CA ALA A 291 -16.73 9.46 -0.75
C ALA A 291 -17.09 8.30 0.20
N GLU A 292 -17.69 7.24 -0.30
CA GLU A 292 -17.94 6.02 0.48
C GLU A 292 -16.66 5.31 0.92
N ALA A 293 -15.58 5.44 0.13
CA ALA A 293 -14.27 4.88 0.47
C ALA A 293 -13.50 5.75 1.46
N ASN A 294 -13.84 7.05 1.57
CA ASN A 294 -13.21 8.05 2.44
C ASN A 294 -11.67 8.02 2.39
N PRO A 295 -11.03 8.32 1.25
CA PRO A 295 -9.59 8.24 1.08
C PRO A 295 -8.86 9.40 1.75
N ASP A 296 -7.60 9.17 2.17
CA ASP A 296 -6.63 10.23 2.44
C ASP A 296 -5.96 10.67 1.13
N ILE A 297 -5.65 9.69 0.27
CA ILE A 297 -4.96 9.88 -1.00
C ILE A 297 -5.77 9.23 -2.12
N VAL A 298 -6.05 9.99 -3.18
CA VAL A 298 -6.63 9.48 -4.44
C VAL A 298 -5.53 9.47 -5.49
N ILE A 299 -5.24 8.31 -6.04
CA ILE A 299 -4.33 8.14 -7.17
C ILE A 299 -5.19 7.88 -8.41
N ASN A 300 -5.28 8.88 -9.29
CA ASN A 300 -5.93 8.73 -10.58
C ASN A 300 -4.93 8.17 -11.59
N ASP A 301 -5.20 6.99 -12.08
CA ASP A 301 -4.48 6.36 -13.18
C ASP A 301 -5.50 5.96 -14.26
N ILE A 302 -6.07 6.97 -14.89
CA ILE A 302 -7.07 6.89 -15.95
C ILE A 302 -6.58 7.71 -17.14
N LEU A 303 -7.36 7.79 -18.19
CA LEU A 303 -7.10 8.76 -19.26
C LEU A 303 -7.22 10.20 -18.71
N ASP A 304 -7.25 11.17 -19.58
CA ASP A 304 -7.23 12.59 -19.24
C ASP A 304 -8.34 12.97 -18.23
N THR A 305 -8.00 13.67 -17.14
CA THR A 305 -8.97 14.11 -16.13
C THR A 305 -9.49 15.52 -16.42
N GLU A 306 -10.74 15.75 -16.06
CA GLU A 306 -11.39 17.05 -16.15
C GLU A 306 -11.05 17.92 -14.91
N LEU A 307 -10.97 19.24 -15.12
CA LEU A 307 -10.63 20.19 -14.08
C LEU A 307 -11.60 20.15 -12.90
N ASP A 308 -12.91 20.13 -13.19
CA ASP A 308 -13.96 20.14 -12.18
C ASP A 308 -13.99 18.84 -11.36
N TYR A 309 -13.65 17.71 -11.97
CA TYR A 309 -13.48 16.44 -11.27
C TYR A 309 -12.36 16.54 -10.21
N VAL A 310 -11.19 16.98 -10.61
CA VAL A 310 -10.04 17.06 -9.68
C VAL A 310 -10.28 18.13 -8.60
N ARG A 311 -10.88 19.26 -8.92
CA ARG A 311 -11.30 20.27 -7.93
C ARG A 311 -12.26 19.70 -6.89
N ALA A 312 -13.28 18.96 -7.34
CA ALA A 312 -14.26 18.35 -6.44
C ALA A 312 -13.63 17.31 -5.48
N LEU A 313 -12.55 16.64 -5.86
CA LEU A 313 -11.77 15.78 -4.96
C LEU A 313 -11.01 16.62 -3.91
N ARG A 314 -10.37 17.70 -4.33
CA ARG A 314 -9.64 18.59 -3.43
C ARG A 314 -10.54 19.30 -2.43
N ASP A 315 -11.72 19.73 -2.85
CA ASP A 315 -12.70 20.41 -1.99
C ASP A 315 -13.18 19.51 -0.83
N ARG A 316 -13.03 18.18 -0.99
CA ARG A 316 -13.26 17.20 0.09
C ARG A 316 -12.06 17.01 1.01
N GLY A 317 -10.95 17.71 0.74
CA GLY A 317 -9.74 17.61 1.54
C GLY A 317 -8.88 16.39 1.22
N TRP A 318 -9.12 15.69 0.09
CA TRP A 318 -8.31 14.56 -0.33
C TRP A 318 -7.06 15.01 -1.07
N PHE A 319 -5.95 14.29 -0.83
CA PHE A 319 -4.73 14.51 -1.61
C PHE A 319 -4.85 13.79 -2.95
N VAL A 320 -4.63 14.51 -4.06
CA VAL A 320 -4.86 14.00 -5.42
C VAL A 320 -3.56 13.88 -6.19
N VAL A 321 -3.29 12.69 -6.71
CA VAL A 321 -2.15 12.38 -7.59
C VAL A 321 -2.69 11.92 -8.94
N ASN A 322 -2.23 12.52 -10.04
CA ASN A 322 -2.56 12.09 -11.40
C ASN A 322 -1.36 11.44 -12.08
N PHE A 323 -1.59 10.34 -12.80
CA PHE A 323 -0.59 9.63 -13.57
C PHE A 323 -0.88 9.68 -15.07
N GLU A 324 0.15 10.01 -15.87
CA GLU A 324 0.13 10.01 -17.35
C GLU A 324 -1.06 10.74 -17.96
N ASP A 325 -1.51 11.74 -17.26
CA ASP A 325 -2.67 12.54 -17.57
C ASP A 325 -2.25 13.76 -18.41
N LEU A 326 -2.99 14.07 -19.44
CA LEU A 326 -2.79 15.22 -20.33
C LEU A 326 -3.96 16.19 -20.28
N GLY A 327 -4.96 15.92 -19.44
CA GLY A 327 -6.16 16.69 -19.27
C GLY A 327 -5.99 17.95 -18.41
N PRO A 328 -6.99 18.83 -18.43
CA PRO A 328 -6.98 20.08 -17.65
C PRO A 328 -7.03 19.84 -16.13
N GLY A 329 -7.42 18.64 -15.66
CA GLY A 329 -7.41 18.29 -14.24
C GLY A 329 -6.03 18.34 -13.60
N ASN A 330 -4.96 18.23 -14.39
CA ASN A 330 -3.58 18.33 -13.91
C ASN A 330 -3.27 19.65 -13.21
N HIS A 331 -3.87 20.76 -13.65
CA HIS A 331 -3.69 22.08 -13.02
C HIS A 331 -4.24 22.16 -11.59
N ALA A 332 -5.13 21.24 -11.24
CA ALA A 332 -5.71 21.18 -9.90
C ALA A 332 -5.19 20.02 -9.04
N ALA A 333 -4.41 19.09 -9.57
CA ALA A 333 -3.85 18.00 -8.78
C ALA A 333 -2.79 18.51 -7.78
N HIS A 334 -2.54 17.75 -6.70
CA HIS A 334 -1.45 18.07 -5.78
C HIS A 334 -0.10 17.57 -6.29
N LEU A 335 -0.12 16.50 -7.08
CA LEU A 335 1.04 15.93 -7.72
C LEU A 335 0.64 15.32 -9.06
N VAL A 336 1.42 15.59 -10.10
CA VAL A 336 1.29 14.95 -11.43
C VAL A 336 2.57 14.22 -11.75
N VAL A 337 2.48 12.95 -12.12
CA VAL A 337 3.63 12.11 -12.47
C VAL A 337 3.47 11.59 -13.90
N ASN A 338 4.33 12.04 -14.80
CA ASN A 338 4.33 11.66 -16.21
C ASN A 338 5.69 11.08 -16.62
N ALA A 339 5.80 9.76 -16.75
CA ALA A 339 7.00 9.13 -17.30
C ALA A 339 7.01 9.15 -18.84
N LEU A 340 5.84 9.12 -19.47
CA LEU A 340 5.65 9.00 -20.91
C LEU A 340 5.64 10.36 -21.64
N TYR A 341 5.12 11.40 -20.98
CA TYR A 341 4.85 12.70 -21.61
C TYR A 341 5.54 13.84 -20.88
N ASN A 342 5.95 14.86 -21.65
CA ASN A 342 6.29 16.16 -21.07
C ASN A 342 5.06 17.05 -21.02
N PRO A 343 4.85 17.80 -19.91
CA PRO A 343 3.75 18.73 -19.83
C PRO A 343 3.95 19.88 -20.82
N ARG A 344 2.86 20.30 -21.45
CA ARG A 344 2.89 21.45 -22.36
C ARG A 344 3.17 22.76 -21.61
N TYR A 345 2.64 22.87 -20.40
CA TYR A 345 2.81 23.99 -19.49
C TYR A 345 3.22 23.41 -18.12
N PRO A 346 4.53 23.35 -17.83
CA PRO A 346 5.03 22.77 -16.59
C PRO A 346 4.69 23.66 -15.38
N GLU A 347 4.21 23.03 -14.31
CA GLU A 347 3.98 23.65 -13.02
C GLU A 347 4.79 22.93 -11.91
N PRO A 348 5.07 23.58 -10.76
CA PRO A 348 5.96 23.02 -9.74
C PRO A 348 5.54 21.65 -9.17
N HIS A 349 4.26 21.32 -9.20
CA HIS A 349 3.71 20.04 -8.74
C HIS A 349 3.72 18.94 -9.82
N MET A 350 4.20 19.24 -11.02
CA MET A 350 4.30 18.28 -12.13
C MET A 350 5.74 17.78 -12.25
N VAL A 351 5.90 16.46 -12.25
CA VAL A 351 7.18 15.79 -12.53
C VAL A 351 7.07 14.92 -13.76
N TRP A 352 8.14 14.84 -14.56
CA TRP A 352 8.12 14.07 -15.80
C TRP A 352 9.49 13.48 -16.14
N GLY A 353 9.45 12.50 -17.04
CA GLY A 353 10.64 11.85 -17.59
C GLY A 353 10.85 10.42 -17.10
N ALA A 354 11.79 9.74 -17.77
CA ALA A 354 12.05 8.31 -17.58
C ALA A 354 12.42 7.91 -16.15
N GLN A 355 13.02 8.81 -15.38
CA GLN A 355 13.34 8.58 -13.98
C GLN A 355 12.12 8.33 -13.06
N TYR A 356 10.90 8.59 -13.55
CA TYR A 356 9.64 8.32 -12.86
C TYR A 356 8.89 7.12 -13.42
N ALA A 357 9.52 6.37 -14.35
CA ALA A 357 8.91 5.16 -14.89
C ALA A 357 8.76 4.09 -13.80
N ASP A 358 7.61 3.45 -13.80
CA ASP A 358 7.34 2.29 -12.96
C ASP A 358 7.70 1.00 -13.69
N LEU A 359 8.32 0.08 -12.99
CA LEU A 359 8.70 -1.24 -13.49
C LEU A 359 8.18 -2.34 -12.57
N ARG A 360 7.79 -3.46 -13.18
CA ARG A 360 7.44 -4.69 -12.44
C ARG A 360 8.65 -5.24 -11.71
N ASP A 361 8.43 -5.87 -10.55
CA ASP A 361 9.49 -6.37 -9.65
C ASP A 361 10.51 -7.27 -10.35
N GLU A 362 10.09 -8.07 -11.34
CA GLU A 362 10.98 -8.95 -12.09
C GLU A 362 12.14 -8.23 -12.79
N PHE A 363 11.99 -6.92 -13.09
CA PHE A 363 13.02 -6.12 -13.74
C PHE A 363 14.06 -5.56 -12.77
N TYR A 364 13.77 -5.48 -11.47
CA TYR A 364 14.75 -5.06 -10.46
C TYR A 364 15.87 -6.07 -10.29
N SER A 365 15.52 -7.36 -10.30
CA SER A 365 16.47 -8.46 -10.12
C SER A 365 17.03 -9.00 -11.44
N ALA A 366 16.48 -8.59 -12.58
CA ALA A 366 16.93 -9.06 -13.88
C ALA A 366 18.38 -8.64 -14.17
N PRO A 367 19.23 -9.55 -14.70
CA PRO A 367 20.59 -9.20 -15.08
C PRO A 367 20.60 -8.21 -16.25
N VAL A 368 21.66 -7.41 -16.33
CA VAL A 368 21.90 -6.51 -17.46
C VAL A 368 22.36 -7.31 -18.68
N LYS A 369 21.90 -6.93 -19.86
CA LYS A 369 22.28 -7.56 -21.13
C LYS A 369 23.76 -7.33 -21.46
N THR A 370 24.47 -8.40 -21.73
CA THR A 370 25.74 -8.34 -22.43
C THR A 370 25.48 -8.49 -23.92
N VAL A 371 25.72 -7.43 -24.68
CA VAL A 371 25.52 -7.45 -26.15
C VAL A 371 26.59 -8.32 -26.81
N THR A 372 26.14 -9.23 -27.67
CA THR A 372 27.00 -10.18 -28.41
C THR A 372 27.20 -9.71 -29.86
N PRO A 373 28.32 -10.09 -30.54
CA PRO A 373 28.55 -9.75 -31.94
C PRO A 373 27.42 -10.24 -32.85
N ASP A 374 26.97 -11.49 -32.66
CA ASP A 374 25.94 -12.10 -33.48
C ASP A 374 24.57 -11.91 -32.84
N VAL A 375 23.54 -11.65 -33.63
CA VAL A 375 22.13 -11.72 -33.25
C VAL A 375 21.65 -13.14 -33.51
N ARG A 376 21.33 -13.86 -32.42
CA ARG A 376 20.80 -15.24 -32.48
C ARG A 376 19.33 -15.32 -32.08
N ARG A 377 18.83 -14.35 -31.32
CA ARG A 377 17.44 -14.33 -30.85
C ARG A 377 16.83 -12.94 -31.00
N VAL A 378 15.72 -12.89 -31.70
CA VAL A 378 14.91 -11.68 -31.88
C VAL A 378 13.60 -11.86 -31.12
N LEU A 379 13.23 -10.90 -30.29
CA LEU A 379 11.95 -10.87 -29.60
C LEU A 379 11.03 -9.84 -30.25
N VAL A 380 9.83 -10.27 -30.63
CA VAL A 380 8.77 -9.40 -31.18
C VAL A 380 7.61 -9.34 -30.21
N THR A 381 7.28 -8.13 -29.71
CA THR A 381 6.13 -7.92 -28.84
C THR A 381 5.65 -6.48 -28.94
N PHE A 382 4.36 -6.27 -29.19
CA PHE A 382 3.77 -4.96 -29.32
C PHE A 382 2.83 -4.61 -28.17
N GLY A 383 3.18 -5.08 -26.96
CA GLY A 383 2.42 -4.80 -25.73
C GLY A 383 1.13 -5.61 -25.62
N GLY A 384 0.07 -4.99 -25.03
CA GLY A 384 -1.13 -5.69 -24.63
C GLY A 384 -2.03 -6.17 -25.77
N ALA A 385 -2.21 -5.39 -26.84
CA ALA A 385 -3.28 -5.61 -27.81
C ALA A 385 -2.87 -5.63 -29.30
N ASP A 386 -1.83 -4.95 -29.72
CA ASP A 386 -1.37 -4.79 -31.12
C ASP A 386 -2.50 -4.43 -32.12
N PRO A 387 -3.25 -3.34 -31.93
CA PRO A 387 -4.37 -2.98 -32.80
C PRO A 387 -3.96 -2.66 -34.22
N ALA A 388 -2.75 -2.14 -34.43
CA ALA A 388 -2.18 -1.84 -35.75
C ALA A 388 -1.61 -3.06 -36.49
N ASN A 389 -1.66 -4.27 -35.88
CA ASN A 389 -1.14 -5.51 -36.45
C ASN A 389 0.34 -5.42 -36.88
N LEU A 390 1.14 -4.72 -36.09
CA LEU A 390 2.58 -4.50 -36.35
C LEU A 390 3.37 -5.81 -36.20
N THR A 391 2.88 -6.74 -35.41
CA THR A 391 3.45 -8.09 -35.29
C THR A 391 3.56 -8.76 -36.66
N ALA A 392 2.46 -8.84 -37.40
CA ALA A 392 2.47 -9.50 -38.72
C ALA A 392 3.46 -8.87 -39.70
N ARG A 393 3.48 -7.52 -39.78
CA ARG A 393 4.41 -6.80 -40.64
C ARG A 393 5.88 -7.01 -40.26
N THR A 394 6.17 -7.03 -38.95
CA THR A 394 7.52 -7.29 -38.44
C THR A 394 7.98 -8.70 -38.79
N LEU A 395 7.09 -9.69 -38.70
CA LEU A 395 7.39 -11.07 -39.09
C LEU A 395 7.73 -11.20 -40.56
N ASP A 396 7.01 -10.48 -41.46
CA ASP A 396 7.30 -10.48 -42.89
C ASP A 396 8.69 -9.89 -43.19
N ALA A 397 9.00 -8.77 -42.53
CA ALA A 397 10.30 -8.15 -42.68
C ALA A 397 11.43 -9.09 -42.21
N LEU A 398 11.27 -9.73 -41.01
CA LEU A 398 12.27 -10.68 -40.48
C LEU A 398 12.39 -11.95 -41.32
N ALA A 399 11.29 -12.46 -41.87
CA ALA A 399 11.29 -13.67 -42.70
C ALA A 399 12.06 -13.46 -44.01
N SER A 400 12.06 -12.23 -44.53
CA SER A 400 12.81 -11.86 -45.74
C SER A 400 14.32 -11.68 -45.53
N LEU A 401 14.79 -11.61 -44.27
CA LEU A 401 16.20 -11.41 -43.95
C LEU A 401 16.97 -12.74 -43.93
N PRO A 402 18.18 -12.78 -44.50
CA PRO A 402 19.09 -13.90 -44.33
C PRO A 402 19.62 -13.95 -42.87
N GLY A 403 20.01 -15.11 -42.41
CA GLY A 403 20.66 -15.31 -41.11
C GLY A 403 20.05 -16.45 -40.33
N ASP A 404 20.83 -16.98 -39.38
CA ASP A 404 20.47 -18.10 -38.51
C ASP A 404 20.09 -17.56 -37.11
N PHE A 405 18.96 -16.84 -37.03
CA PHE A 405 18.40 -16.33 -35.78
C PHE A 405 16.98 -16.83 -35.54
N GLU A 406 16.66 -17.12 -34.31
CA GLU A 406 15.32 -17.47 -33.84
C GLU A 406 14.48 -16.22 -33.60
N VAL A 407 13.18 -16.28 -33.90
CA VAL A 407 12.22 -15.21 -33.64
C VAL A 407 11.17 -15.67 -32.66
N GLN A 408 11.16 -15.10 -31.48
CA GLN A 408 10.12 -15.34 -30.50
C GLN A 408 9.07 -14.23 -30.54
N VAL A 409 7.81 -14.61 -30.74
CA VAL A 409 6.67 -13.70 -30.78
C VAL A 409 5.91 -13.82 -29.48
N ILE A 410 5.70 -12.70 -28.79
CA ILE A 410 4.90 -12.66 -27.56
C ILE A 410 3.68 -11.78 -27.77
N LEU A 411 2.49 -12.37 -27.60
CA LEU A 411 1.22 -11.66 -27.64
C LEU A 411 0.74 -11.33 -26.23
N GLY A 412 0.27 -10.09 -26.05
CA GLY A 412 -0.26 -9.63 -24.78
C GLY A 412 -1.65 -10.18 -24.45
N LEU A 413 -2.07 -9.99 -23.20
CA LEU A 413 -3.33 -10.52 -22.66
C LEU A 413 -4.59 -9.97 -23.35
N ALA A 414 -4.51 -8.75 -23.88
CA ALA A 414 -5.63 -8.12 -24.59
C ALA A 414 -5.58 -8.31 -26.11
N TYR A 415 -4.63 -9.13 -26.60
CA TYR A 415 -4.54 -9.42 -28.02
C TYR A 415 -5.74 -10.29 -28.45
N GLU A 416 -6.47 -9.83 -29.46
CA GLU A 416 -7.56 -10.63 -30.04
C GLU A 416 -6.97 -11.79 -30.84
N PRO A 417 -7.36 -13.05 -30.55
CA PRO A 417 -6.89 -14.20 -31.29
C PRO A 417 -7.22 -14.04 -32.77
N ARG A 418 -6.19 -13.85 -33.60
CA ARG A 418 -6.31 -13.86 -35.06
C ARG A 418 -5.82 -15.21 -35.55
N PRO A 419 -6.69 -16.15 -35.93
CA PRO A 419 -6.27 -17.47 -36.48
C PRO A 419 -5.22 -17.33 -37.57
N ALA A 420 -5.39 -16.33 -38.45
CA ALA A 420 -4.47 -16.01 -39.52
C ALA A 420 -3.03 -15.71 -39.06
N LEU A 421 -2.82 -15.10 -37.88
CA LEU A 421 -1.47 -14.85 -37.36
C LEU A 421 -0.79 -16.15 -36.92
N ARG A 422 -1.54 -17.05 -36.24
CA ARG A 422 -1.02 -18.37 -35.85
C ARG A 422 -0.66 -19.23 -37.04
N GLU A 423 -1.54 -19.27 -38.04
CA GLU A 423 -1.29 -19.97 -39.31
C GLU A 423 -0.07 -19.40 -40.04
N ARG A 424 0.06 -18.08 -40.07
CA ARG A 424 1.20 -17.39 -40.65
C ARG A 424 2.51 -17.77 -39.94
N ILE A 425 2.57 -17.70 -38.61
CA ILE A 425 3.76 -18.07 -37.84
C ILE A 425 4.12 -19.53 -38.11
N ALA A 426 3.14 -20.43 -38.13
CA ALA A 426 3.37 -21.85 -38.46
C ALA A 426 3.93 -22.03 -39.88
N ALA A 427 3.44 -21.26 -40.86
CA ALA A 427 3.92 -21.31 -42.25
C ALA A 427 5.34 -20.77 -42.43
N LEU A 428 5.79 -19.86 -41.56
CA LEU A 428 7.16 -19.32 -41.57
C LEU A 428 8.22 -20.33 -41.07
N GLY A 429 7.79 -21.45 -40.53
CA GLY A 429 8.65 -22.56 -40.12
C GLY A 429 9.23 -22.44 -38.71
N PRO A 430 10.09 -23.40 -38.31
CA PRO A 430 10.52 -23.57 -36.91
C PRO A 430 11.39 -22.43 -36.34
N ARG A 431 11.86 -21.55 -37.20
CA ARG A 431 12.59 -20.31 -36.79
C ARG A 431 11.71 -19.35 -36.01
N PHE A 432 10.36 -19.43 -36.15
CA PHE A 432 9.40 -18.53 -35.54
C PHE A 432 8.57 -19.27 -34.49
N GLU A 433 8.64 -18.82 -33.23
CA GLU A 433 7.94 -19.40 -32.12
C GLU A 433 6.92 -18.42 -31.53
N LEU A 434 5.66 -18.85 -31.38
CA LEU A 434 4.62 -18.06 -30.71
C LEU A 434 4.50 -18.46 -29.23
N ARG A 435 4.46 -17.44 -28.36
CA ARG A 435 4.16 -17.57 -26.94
C ARG A 435 3.06 -16.61 -26.53
N GLU A 436 2.15 -17.09 -25.69
CA GLU A 436 1.03 -16.32 -25.16
C GLU A 436 1.06 -16.34 -23.63
N GLN A 437 0.51 -15.34 -22.98
CA GLN A 437 0.37 -15.25 -21.52
C GLN A 437 1.70 -15.46 -20.74
N VAL A 438 2.74 -14.81 -21.18
CA VAL A 438 4.08 -14.92 -20.61
C VAL A 438 4.15 -14.15 -19.28
N ARG A 439 4.75 -14.77 -18.24
CA ARG A 439 4.96 -14.17 -16.93
C ARG A 439 6.43 -13.87 -16.61
N ASP A 440 7.37 -14.26 -17.48
CA ASP A 440 8.82 -14.15 -17.33
C ASP A 440 9.43 -13.20 -18.40
N MET A 441 8.79 -12.05 -18.61
CA MET A 441 9.16 -11.11 -19.67
C MET A 441 10.59 -10.61 -19.53
N SER A 442 11.06 -10.36 -18.31
CA SER A 442 12.43 -9.93 -18.03
C SER A 442 13.47 -10.93 -18.53
N ARG A 443 13.25 -12.22 -18.33
CA ARG A 443 14.12 -13.29 -18.83
C ARG A 443 14.15 -13.35 -20.36
N ARG A 444 13.01 -13.13 -21.01
CA ARG A 444 12.90 -13.17 -22.47
C ARG A 444 13.57 -11.98 -23.12
N ILE A 445 13.38 -10.78 -22.57
CA ILE A 445 14.07 -9.58 -23.03
C ILE A 445 15.59 -9.73 -22.83
N HIS A 446 16.02 -10.28 -21.69
CA HIS A 446 17.45 -10.54 -21.46
C HIS A 446 18.03 -11.60 -22.41
N ALA A 447 17.27 -12.65 -22.72
CA ALA A 447 17.70 -13.72 -23.63
C ALA A 447 17.75 -13.27 -25.10
N ALA A 448 16.96 -12.27 -25.48
CA ALA A 448 16.97 -11.70 -26.82
C ALA A 448 18.22 -10.85 -27.08
N ASP A 449 18.70 -10.81 -28.32
CA ASP A 449 19.79 -9.96 -28.77
C ASP A 449 19.27 -8.70 -29.43
N LEU A 450 18.00 -8.73 -29.88
CA LEU A 450 17.26 -7.61 -30.43
C LEU A 450 15.78 -7.73 -30.02
N VAL A 451 15.19 -6.63 -29.59
CA VAL A 451 13.75 -6.51 -29.32
C VAL A 451 13.11 -5.60 -30.34
N ILE A 452 11.92 -5.98 -30.82
CA ILE A 452 11.07 -5.11 -31.65
C ILE A 452 9.75 -4.93 -30.90
N THR A 453 9.41 -3.68 -30.61
CA THR A 453 8.24 -3.36 -29.76
C THR A 453 7.59 -2.04 -30.14
N SER A 454 6.55 -1.64 -29.40
CA SER A 454 5.97 -0.29 -29.51
C SER A 454 6.62 0.71 -28.55
N ALA A 455 6.31 2.00 -28.73
CA ALA A 455 6.82 3.07 -27.87
C ALA A 455 6.11 3.14 -26.49
N GLY A 456 5.44 2.08 -26.07
CA GLY A 456 4.75 1.99 -24.79
C GLY A 456 5.66 1.64 -23.60
N ARG A 457 5.08 1.12 -22.54
CA ARG A 457 5.78 0.74 -21.29
C ARG A 457 6.87 -0.31 -21.50
N THR A 458 6.71 -1.20 -22.47
CA THR A 458 7.73 -2.21 -22.81
C THR A 458 9.08 -1.59 -23.15
N ALA A 459 9.12 -0.35 -23.67
CA ALA A 459 10.38 0.35 -23.92
C ALA A 459 11.19 0.57 -22.62
N TYR A 460 10.54 0.89 -21.50
CA TYR A 460 11.22 1.02 -20.21
C TYR A 460 11.69 -0.34 -19.66
N GLU A 461 10.90 -1.40 -19.87
CA GLU A 461 11.27 -2.77 -19.51
C GLU A 461 12.52 -3.22 -20.27
N VAL A 462 12.59 -2.93 -21.56
CA VAL A 462 13.75 -3.21 -22.42
C VAL A 462 14.96 -2.38 -21.97
N ALA A 463 14.78 -1.09 -21.68
CA ALA A 463 15.85 -0.21 -21.21
C ALA A 463 16.40 -0.65 -19.85
N ALA A 464 15.56 -1.16 -18.94
CA ALA A 464 16.00 -1.68 -17.66
C ALA A 464 17.00 -2.84 -17.79
N ILE A 465 16.92 -3.60 -18.88
CA ILE A 465 17.81 -4.72 -19.19
C ILE A 465 18.95 -4.27 -20.10
N GLY A 466 18.71 -3.30 -20.97
CA GLY A 466 19.67 -2.80 -21.94
C GLY A 466 19.75 -3.65 -23.20
N THR A 467 18.69 -4.35 -23.57
CA THR A 467 18.65 -5.12 -24.84
C THR A 467 18.39 -4.17 -26.01
N PRO A 468 19.20 -4.19 -27.09
CA PRO A 468 18.98 -3.37 -28.28
C PRO A 468 17.55 -3.44 -28.80
N CYS A 469 16.97 -2.31 -29.23
CA CYS A 469 15.54 -2.22 -29.50
C CYS A 469 15.18 -1.34 -30.70
N VAL A 470 14.31 -1.86 -31.56
CA VAL A 470 13.64 -1.11 -32.64
C VAL A 470 12.19 -0.91 -32.24
N VAL A 471 11.68 0.30 -32.43
CA VAL A 471 10.34 0.73 -32.01
C VAL A 471 9.50 1.18 -33.19
N LEU A 472 8.23 0.72 -33.22
CA LEU A 472 7.17 1.22 -34.10
C LEU A 472 5.96 1.62 -33.25
N CYS A 473 5.51 2.85 -33.35
CA CYS A 473 4.36 3.34 -32.57
C CYS A 473 3.05 2.73 -33.10
N GLN A 474 2.19 2.29 -32.19
CA GLN A 474 0.86 1.73 -32.51
C GLN A 474 -0.14 2.79 -32.99
N ASN A 475 -0.02 4.00 -32.45
CA ASN A 475 -0.93 5.11 -32.69
C ASN A 475 -0.28 6.47 -32.45
N ALA A 476 -0.98 7.54 -32.79
CA ALA A 476 -0.50 8.92 -32.65
C ALA A 476 -0.23 9.32 -31.18
N ARG A 477 -0.86 8.70 -30.20
CA ARG A 477 -0.61 8.97 -28.78
C ARG A 477 0.78 8.43 -28.39
N GLU A 478 1.13 7.21 -28.84
CA GLU A 478 2.46 6.63 -28.61
C GLU A 478 3.59 7.43 -29.28
N GLN A 479 3.34 8.08 -30.43
CA GLN A 479 4.33 8.99 -31.04
C GLN A 479 4.73 10.18 -30.15
N ARG A 480 3.91 10.52 -29.17
CA ARG A 480 4.18 11.60 -28.21
C ARG A 480 5.04 11.14 -27.04
N HIS A 481 5.32 9.84 -26.90
CA HIS A 481 6.21 9.30 -25.88
C HIS A 481 7.66 9.66 -26.22
N LEU A 482 8.34 10.30 -25.27
CA LEU A 482 9.67 10.86 -25.52
C LEU A 482 10.83 9.97 -25.07
N PHE A 483 10.53 8.84 -24.43
CA PHE A 483 11.61 7.97 -23.93
C PHE A 483 12.21 7.08 -25.01
N ALA A 484 11.39 6.47 -25.87
CA ALA A 484 11.84 5.54 -26.91
C ALA A 484 12.48 6.28 -28.12
N LEU A 485 13.49 7.11 -27.87
CA LEU A 485 14.20 7.92 -28.87
C LEU A 485 15.68 7.57 -28.93
N ALA A 486 16.36 8.04 -29.98
CA ALA A 486 17.76 7.75 -30.26
C ALA A 486 18.73 8.21 -29.15
N GLU A 487 18.42 9.29 -28.46
CA GLU A 487 19.19 9.79 -27.32
C GLU A 487 19.21 8.78 -26.15
N ASN A 488 18.13 8.02 -25.97
CA ASN A 488 17.97 6.96 -24.96
C ASN A 488 18.32 5.56 -25.48
N GLY A 489 18.88 5.46 -26.70
CA GLY A 489 19.38 4.21 -27.25
C GLY A 489 18.38 3.40 -28.07
N PHE A 490 17.28 3.98 -28.52
CA PHE A 490 16.30 3.31 -29.36
C PHE A 490 16.42 3.72 -30.83
N ILE A 491 16.03 2.82 -31.73
CA ILE A 491 15.71 3.18 -33.11
C ILE A 491 14.21 3.24 -33.24
N ASN A 492 13.63 4.44 -33.25
CA ASN A 492 12.19 4.66 -33.38
C ASN A 492 11.83 5.04 -34.81
N LEU A 493 11.02 4.23 -35.48
CA LEU A 493 10.60 4.42 -36.86
C LEU A 493 9.31 5.27 -36.98
N GLY A 494 8.75 5.73 -35.86
CA GLY A 494 7.51 6.50 -35.84
C GLY A 494 6.24 5.64 -35.90
N LEU A 495 5.17 6.19 -36.49
CA LEU A 495 3.89 5.51 -36.59
C LEU A 495 4.00 4.30 -37.51
N GLY A 496 3.74 3.11 -36.95
CA GLY A 496 3.96 1.85 -37.66
C GLY A 496 3.17 1.73 -38.97
N SER A 497 1.98 2.31 -39.06
CA SER A 497 1.19 2.36 -40.32
C SER A 497 1.88 3.13 -41.45
N ASP A 498 2.72 4.11 -41.12
CA ASP A 498 3.33 5.01 -42.05
C ASP A 498 4.75 4.54 -42.47
N VAL A 499 5.30 3.54 -41.79
CA VAL A 499 6.64 3.01 -42.09
C VAL A 499 6.57 2.12 -43.34
N PRO A 500 7.32 2.43 -44.41
CA PRO A 500 7.43 1.55 -45.57
C PRO A 500 8.08 0.21 -45.23
N ASP A 501 7.64 -0.89 -45.85
CA ASP A 501 8.14 -2.24 -45.55
C ASP A 501 9.61 -2.43 -45.86
N ASP A 502 10.12 -1.76 -46.92
CA ASP A 502 11.55 -1.73 -47.26
C ASP A 502 12.36 -0.98 -46.18
N LEU A 503 11.89 0.14 -45.67
CA LEU A 503 12.54 0.87 -44.57
C LEU A 503 12.63 0.02 -43.30
N LEU A 504 11.55 -0.66 -42.94
CA LEU A 504 11.52 -1.59 -41.79
C LEU A 504 12.55 -2.70 -41.98
N ARG A 505 12.50 -3.38 -43.11
CA ARG A 505 13.43 -4.47 -43.45
C ARG A 505 14.91 -4.02 -43.43
N ASP A 506 15.22 -2.88 -44.05
CA ASP A 506 16.60 -2.38 -44.16
C ASP A 506 17.11 -1.90 -42.80
N THR A 507 16.23 -1.34 -41.97
CA THR A 507 16.59 -0.97 -40.59
C THR A 507 16.89 -2.21 -39.74
N LEU A 508 16.05 -3.24 -39.81
CA LEU A 508 16.29 -4.51 -39.10
C LEU A 508 17.58 -5.18 -39.52
N ARG A 509 17.86 -5.25 -40.84
CA ARG A 509 19.14 -5.75 -41.38
C ARG A 509 20.32 -4.98 -40.79
N ARG A 510 20.31 -3.64 -40.88
CA ARG A 510 21.38 -2.79 -40.39
C ARG A 510 21.63 -3.01 -38.89
N VAL A 511 20.57 -3.10 -38.07
CA VAL A 511 20.73 -3.30 -36.62
C VAL A 511 21.28 -4.70 -36.30
N ILE A 512 20.90 -5.72 -37.05
CA ILE A 512 21.44 -7.07 -36.91
C ILE A 512 22.95 -7.09 -37.22
N ASP A 513 23.38 -6.38 -38.24
CA ASP A 513 24.77 -6.36 -38.69
C ASP A 513 25.67 -5.41 -37.89
N ASP A 514 25.11 -4.38 -37.23
CA ASP A 514 25.84 -3.33 -36.50
C ASP A 514 26.05 -3.66 -35.04
N PHE A 515 27.09 -4.38 -34.69
CA PHE A 515 27.44 -4.74 -33.30
C PHE A 515 27.75 -3.50 -32.44
N GLU A 516 28.55 -2.56 -32.94
CA GLU A 516 28.94 -1.36 -32.19
C GLU A 516 27.73 -0.46 -31.90
N GLY A 517 26.83 -0.32 -32.89
CA GLY A 517 25.58 0.40 -32.74
C GLY A 517 24.70 -0.25 -31.65
N ARG A 518 24.57 -1.58 -31.62
CA ARG A 518 23.83 -2.30 -30.56
C ARG A 518 24.45 -2.09 -29.19
N GLN A 519 25.77 -2.07 -29.06
CA GLN A 519 26.45 -1.75 -27.80
C GLN A 519 26.15 -0.33 -27.33
N LEU A 520 26.14 0.64 -28.25
CA LEU A 520 25.82 2.03 -27.93
C LEU A 520 24.35 2.17 -27.48
N MET A 521 23.43 1.49 -28.16
CA MET A 521 22.02 1.43 -27.74
C MET A 521 21.89 0.94 -26.31
N SER A 522 22.49 -0.20 -25.98
CA SER A 522 22.47 -0.79 -24.64
C SER A 522 23.01 0.17 -23.57
N ARG A 523 24.18 0.79 -23.81
CA ARG A 523 24.78 1.75 -22.86
C ARG A 523 23.87 2.95 -22.60
N ARG A 524 23.24 3.52 -23.63
CA ARG A 524 22.32 4.65 -23.48
C ARG A 524 21.06 4.28 -22.70
N MET A 525 20.47 3.11 -22.98
CA MET A 525 19.30 2.61 -22.24
C MET A 525 19.59 2.46 -20.74
N LEU A 526 20.72 1.86 -20.39
CA LEU A 526 21.12 1.63 -19.01
C LEU A 526 21.45 2.93 -18.26
N ALA A 527 21.92 3.97 -18.96
CA ALA A 527 22.20 5.28 -18.37
C ALA A 527 20.93 6.03 -17.91
N ALA A 528 19.74 5.65 -18.38
CA ALA A 528 18.48 6.29 -18.02
C ALA A 528 17.98 5.97 -16.60
N ASP A 529 18.59 5.00 -15.89
CA ASP A 529 18.25 4.58 -14.50
C ASP A 529 16.74 4.41 -14.26
N VAL A 530 16.06 3.72 -15.16
CA VAL A 530 14.61 3.48 -15.04
C VAL A 530 14.26 2.52 -13.90
N ARG A 531 15.22 1.71 -13.40
CA ARG A 531 14.99 0.75 -12.31
C ARG A 531 14.62 1.41 -10.99
N SER A 532 15.15 2.60 -10.72
CA SER A 532 14.87 3.33 -9.48
C SER A 532 13.55 4.11 -9.51
N GLY A 533 12.82 4.09 -10.62
CA GLY A 533 11.66 4.94 -10.87
C GLY A 533 10.52 4.73 -9.88
N THR A 534 10.07 3.49 -9.68
CA THR A 534 8.95 3.17 -8.77
C THR A 534 9.22 3.63 -7.34
N ALA A 535 10.42 3.33 -6.80
CA ALA A 535 10.79 3.76 -5.45
C ALA A 535 10.85 5.29 -5.31
N ARG A 536 11.29 5.98 -6.38
CA ARG A 536 11.32 7.45 -6.44
C ARG A 536 9.90 8.04 -6.44
N VAL A 537 9.01 7.47 -7.23
CA VAL A 537 7.60 7.89 -7.31
C VAL A 537 6.88 7.69 -5.97
N VAL A 538 7.00 6.52 -5.36
CA VAL A 538 6.39 6.22 -4.05
C VAL A 538 6.89 7.20 -2.99
N ARG A 539 8.19 7.44 -2.91
CA ARG A 539 8.76 8.43 -1.99
C ARG A 539 8.19 9.82 -2.25
N LEU A 540 8.14 10.25 -3.51
CA LEU A 540 7.63 11.56 -3.90
C LEU A 540 6.16 11.75 -3.48
N ILE A 541 5.30 10.75 -3.71
CA ILE A 541 3.89 10.78 -3.29
C ILE A 541 3.80 10.99 -1.77
N MET A 542 4.53 10.19 -1.01
CA MET A 542 4.44 10.23 0.46
C MET A 542 5.05 11.49 1.06
N ASP A 543 6.15 12.00 0.49
CA ASP A 543 6.77 13.25 0.97
C ASP A 543 5.88 14.46 0.67
N THR A 544 5.29 14.53 -0.52
CA THR A 544 4.34 15.60 -0.90
C THR A 544 3.07 15.52 -0.05
N TYR A 545 2.58 14.33 0.23
CA TYR A 545 1.42 14.14 1.11
C TYR A 545 1.71 14.63 2.55
N ARG A 546 2.88 14.31 3.12
CA ARG A 546 3.27 14.81 4.45
C ARG A 546 3.34 16.34 4.52
N ALA A 547 3.86 16.98 3.47
CA ALA A 547 3.86 18.44 3.37
C ALA A 547 2.44 19.00 3.38
N PHE A 548 1.54 18.41 2.58
CA PHE A 548 0.12 18.77 2.54
C PHE A 548 -0.58 18.60 3.89
N GLU A 549 -0.37 17.49 4.63
CA GLU A 549 -0.92 17.31 5.98
C GLU A 549 -0.42 18.38 6.94
N SER A 550 0.89 18.67 6.91
CA SER A 550 1.50 19.67 7.79
C SER A 550 0.97 21.08 7.56
N GLU A 551 0.61 21.43 6.34
CA GLU A 551 -0.03 22.71 6.00
C GLU A 551 -1.47 22.78 6.54
N ARG A 552 -2.23 21.68 6.42
CA ARG A 552 -3.60 21.61 6.95
C ARG A 552 -3.68 21.68 8.47
N GLU A 553 -2.69 21.14 9.19
CA GLU A 553 -2.65 21.21 10.65
C GLU A 553 -2.31 22.62 11.17
N ARG A 554 -1.75 23.48 10.31
CA ARG A 554 -1.40 24.89 10.65
C ARG A 554 -2.50 25.90 10.31
N SER A 555 -3.38 25.55 9.36
CA SER A 555 -4.53 26.36 8.94
C SER A 555 -5.77 26.09 9.80
#